data_21b6cbad40a6d1fa9020f0291c688f84
#
_entry.id   21b6cbad40a6d1fa9020f0291c688f84
#
_cell.length_a   1.000
_cell.length_b   1.000
_cell.length_c   1.000
_cell.angle_alpha   90.00
_cell.angle_beta   90.00
_cell.angle_gamma   90.00
#
_symmetry.space_group_name_H-M   'P 1'
#
loop_
_entity.id
_entity.type
_entity.pdbx_description
1 polymer ?
#
loop_
_entity_poly.entity_id
_entity_poly.type
_entity_poly.pdbx_seq_one_letter_code
_entity_poly.pdbx_strand_id
1 'polypeptide(L)'
;KDGSWQPGPGYGLFEAVKEQLGDLPIIAEDLGNIDDKARKLLADCNYPGMKILQFGFEDVSGKSLDSPHYCIPHSIVYTGTHDNDVTNGWYNSLIEQQQQYINDYTHRSEDESICQAMIRQLFATVSNTAIATMQDVLDLPASSRMNVPSTIGGNWQWRMQQSDLTQDKKDFLAKMTTLYQRANQEKTMIKFSTFVKNETNKSLEQLSDKETYIQLLNYVKALSADKPKNTGKRKVYYISAEFLIGKLLSNNLIN
;
A
#
# COMPACT_ATOMS: atom_id res chain seq x y z
N LYS A 1 -9.32 -24.78 -21.60
CA LYS A 1 -8.74 -23.84 -22.61
C LYS A 1 -7.33 -24.25 -22.84
N ASP A 2 -7.00 -24.65 -24.06
CA ASP A 2 -5.64 -25.02 -24.45
C ASP A 2 -4.88 -23.73 -24.76
N GLY A 3 -3.98 -23.34 -23.87
CA GLY A 3 -3.07 -22.22 -24.05
C GLY A 3 -1.62 -22.68 -23.98
N SER A 4 -0.72 -21.97 -24.63
CA SER A 4 0.71 -22.20 -24.49
C SER A 4 1.41 -20.91 -24.10
N TRP A 5 2.41 -21.01 -23.23
CA TRP A 5 3.26 -19.88 -22.89
C TRP A 5 4.08 -19.46 -24.11
N GLN A 6 4.04 -18.17 -24.42
CA GLN A 6 4.84 -17.57 -25.47
C GLN A 6 5.95 -16.72 -24.85
N PRO A 7 7.17 -16.68 -25.47
CA PRO A 7 8.22 -15.79 -25.00
C PRO A 7 7.76 -14.31 -25.11
N GLY A 8 7.88 -13.58 -24.01
CA GLY A 8 7.70 -12.14 -23.98
C GLY A 8 9.01 -11.38 -24.22
N PRO A 9 9.00 -10.03 -24.27
CA PRO A 9 10.19 -9.21 -24.50
C PRO A 9 11.20 -9.26 -23.35
N GLY A 10 10.80 -9.78 -22.18
CA GLY A 10 11.68 -9.94 -21.03
C GLY A 10 12.31 -8.62 -20.57
N TYR A 11 13.57 -8.68 -20.17
CA TYR A 11 14.32 -7.52 -19.66
C TYR A 11 14.44 -6.38 -20.68
N GLY A 12 14.50 -6.69 -21.99
CA GLY A 12 14.62 -5.67 -23.04
C GLY A 12 13.52 -4.62 -23.05
N LEU A 13 12.29 -4.97 -22.61
CA LEU A 13 11.21 -3.99 -22.43
C LEU A 13 11.58 -2.96 -21.37
N PHE A 14 12.03 -3.42 -20.20
CA PHE A 14 12.34 -2.55 -19.06
C PHE A 14 13.59 -1.72 -19.32
N GLU A 15 14.56 -2.26 -20.04
CA GLU A 15 15.74 -1.54 -20.51
C GLU A 15 15.34 -0.39 -21.44
N ALA A 16 14.49 -0.64 -22.44
CA ALA A 16 13.97 0.41 -23.32
C ALA A 16 13.16 1.49 -22.58
N VAL A 17 12.35 1.08 -21.60
CA VAL A 17 11.63 2.02 -20.73
C VAL A 17 12.61 2.91 -19.96
N LYS A 18 13.66 2.32 -19.38
CA LYS A 18 14.69 3.06 -18.65
C LYS A 18 15.46 4.02 -19.54
N GLU A 19 15.81 3.60 -20.75
CA GLU A 19 16.50 4.46 -21.74
C GLU A 19 15.66 5.65 -22.17
N GLN A 20 14.35 5.45 -22.36
CA GLN A 20 13.46 6.51 -22.87
C GLN A 20 12.91 7.42 -21.78
N LEU A 21 12.66 6.90 -20.59
CA LEU A 21 11.95 7.59 -19.52
C LEU A 21 12.79 7.81 -18.25
N GLY A 22 14.03 7.27 -18.23
CA GLY A 22 14.88 7.28 -17.05
C GLY A 22 14.47 6.25 -16.00
N ASP A 23 15.11 6.30 -14.83
CA ASP A 23 14.78 5.41 -13.70
C ASP A 23 13.42 5.78 -13.11
N LEU A 24 12.41 4.95 -13.39
CA LEU A 24 11.07 5.10 -12.82
C LEU A 24 10.95 4.30 -11.52
N PRO A 25 10.19 4.81 -10.54
CA PRO A 25 9.90 4.10 -9.30
C PRO A 25 8.79 3.06 -9.54
N ILE A 26 9.15 1.89 -10.05
CA ILE A 26 8.23 0.81 -10.37
C ILE A 26 8.20 -0.19 -9.23
N ILE A 27 7.00 -0.63 -8.83
CA ILE A 27 6.74 -1.76 -7.95
C ILE A 27 6.28 -2.90 -8.84
N ALA A 28 6.90 -4.06 -8.74
CA ALA A 28 6.48 -5.24 -9.49
C ALA A 28 5.50 -6.07 -8.66
N GLU A 29 4.34 -6.36 -9.24
CA GLU A 29 3.44 -7.35 -8.67
C GLU A 29 3.95 -8.75 -9.03
N ASP A 30 4.55 -9.41 -8.06
CA ASP A 30 5.12 -10.76 -8.14
C ASP A 30 4.31 -11.77 -7.31
N LEU A 31 2.99 -11.59 -7.29
CA LEU A 31 2.07 -12.43 -6.54
C LEU A 31 1.66 -13.68 -7.31
N GLY A 32 1.25 -14.72 -6.60
CA GLY A 32 0.77 -15.98 -7.17
C GLY A 32 1.88 -16.95 -7.54
N ASN A 33 1.65 -17.77 -8.57
CA ASN A 33 2.58 -18.84 -8.97
C ASN A 33 3.70 -18.31 -9.86
N ILE A 34 4.74 -17.75 -9.24
CA ILE A 34 5.89 -17.14 -9.90
C ILE A 34 7.00 -18.18 -10.10
N ASP A 35 7.38 -18.41 -11.34
CA ASP A 35 8.50 -19.29 -11.71
C ASP A 35 9.88 -18.62 -11.54
N ASP A 36 10.94 -19.41 -11.67
CA ASP A 36 12.32 -18.90 -11.52
C ASP A 36 12.70 -17.88 -12.59
N LYS A 37 12.08 -17.93 -13.77
CA LYS A 37 12.35 -16.97 -14.86
C LYS A 37 11.75 -15.60 -14.51
N ALA A 38 10.54 -15.58 -13.96
CA ALA A 38 9.91 -14.35 -13.49
C ALA A 38 10.67 -13.76 -12.29
N ARG A 39 11.13 -14.60 -11.33
CA ARG A 39 11.99 -14.15 -10.23
C ARG A 39 13.29 -13.55 -10.73
N LYS A 40 13.92 -14.21 -11.73
CA LYS A 40 15.13 -13.69 -12.35
C LYS A 40 14.89 -12.34 -13.03
N LEU A 41 13.80 -12.20 -13.78
CA LEU A 41 13.44 -10.94 -14.44
C LEU A 41 13.26 -9.81 -13.42
N LEU A 42 12.56 -10.09 -12.30
CA LEU A 42 12.39 -9.13 -11.22
C LEU A 42 13.74 -8.68 -10.66
N ALA A 43 14.64 -9.62 -10.41
CA ALA A 43 15.99 -9.34 -9.92
C ALA A 43 16.81 -8.53 -10.92
N ASP A 44 16.77 -8.88 -12.22
CA ASP A 44 17.48 -8.18 -13.30
C ASP A 44 16.99 -6.73 -13.43
N CYS A 45 15.67 -6.47 -13.25
CA CYS A 45 15.09 -5.14 -13.27
C CYS A 45 15.39 -4.34 -11.97
N ASN A 46 15.79 -5.01 -10.91
CA ASN A 46 15.98 -4.43 -9.58
C ASN A 46 14.73 -3.66 -9.09
N TYR A 47 13.52 -4.19 -9.36
CA TYR A 47 12.27 -3.62 -8.84
C TYR A 47 11.91 -4.29 -7.51
N PRO A 48 11.36 -3.54 -6.54
CA PRO A 48 10.82 -4.15 -5.34
C PRO A 48 9.57 -4.97 -5.68
N GLY A 49 9.53 -6.20 -5.20
CA GLY A 49 8.36 -7.05 -5.22
C GLY A 49 7.43 -6.80 -4.04
N MET A 50 6.30 -7.49 -4.03
CA MET A 50 5.24 -7.37 -3.02
C MET A 50 5.30 -8.53 -2.02
N LYS A 51 4.91 -8.24 -0.79
CA LYS A 51 4.70 -9.21 0.30
C LYS A 51 3.33 -8.95 0.90
N ILE A 52 2.48 -9.98 0.96
CA ILE A 52 1.12 -9.87 1.48
C ILE A 52 1.04 -10.67 2.78
N LEU A 53 0.88 -9.97 3.90
CA LEU A 53 0.87 -10.64 5.22
C LEU A 53 -0.21 -11.72 5.35
N GLN A 54 -1.38 -11.53 4.75
CA GLN A 54 -2.42 -12.56 4.74
C GLN A 54 -1.89 -13.87 4.14
N PHE A 55 -1.18 -13.84 3.00
CA PHE A 55 -0.57 -15.03 2.40
C PHE A 55 0.55 -15.61 3.26
N GLY A 56 1.25 -14.76 4.02
CA GLY A 56 2.28 -15.19 4.96
C GLY A 56 1.75 -16.06 6.10
N PHE A 57 0.47 -15.93 6.45
CA PHE A 57 -0.17 -16.62 7.54
C PHE A 57 -1.13 -17.74 7.12
N GLU A 58 -1.34 -17.97 5.82
CA GLU A 58 -2.14 -19.10 5.35
C GLU A 58 -1.49 -20.47 5.68
N ASP A 59 -0.15 -20.51 5.67
CA ASP A 59 0.64 -21.69 6.04
C ASP A 59 1.20 -21.56 7.45
N VAL A 60 0.61 -22.32 8.37
CA VAL A 60 1.04 -22.38 9.79
C VAL A 60 2.44 -22.97 10.01
N SER A 61 3.06 -23.53 8.97
CA SER A 61 4.46 -24.01 9.06
C SER A 61 5.47 -22.85 9.14
N GLY A 62 5.05 -21.62 8.88
CA GLY A 62 5.90 -20.44 8.85
C GLY A 62 6.90 -20.39 7.68
N LYS A 63 6.70 -21.21 6.63
CA LYS A 63 7.61 -21.29 5.47
C LYS A 63 7.18 -20.41 4.29
N SER A 64 6.04 -19.74 4.38
CA SER A 64 5.60 -18.82 3.34
C SER A 64 6.61 -17.68 3.18
N LEU A 65 7.01 -17.40 1.94
CA LEU A 65 7.91 -16.28 1.62
C LEU A 65 7.28 -14.91 1.84
N ASP A 66 5.97 -14.85 2.09
CA ASP A 66 5.24 -13.65 2.47
C ASP A 66 5.20 -13.42 3.99
N SER A 67 5.72 -14.38 4.79
CA SER A 67 5.80 -14.23 6.23
C SER A 67 6.70 -13.03 6.60
N PRO A 68 6.37 -12.29 7.67
CA PRO A 68 7.13 -11.09 8.05
C PRO A 68 8.64 -11.31 8.22
N HIS A 69 9.05 -12.49 8.72
CA HIS A 69 10.46 -12.84 8.93
C HIS A 69 11.24 -13.16 7.64
N TYR A 70 10.55 -13.32 6.49
CA TYR A 70 11.17 -13.43 5.17
C TYR A 70 11.14 -12.12 4.36
N CYS A 71 10.60 -11.04 4.94
CA CYS A 71 10.68 -9.73 4.31
C CYS A 71 12.13 -9.29 4.13
N ILE A 72 12.40 -8.63 3.02
CA ILE A 72 13.71 -8.03 2.69
C ILE A 72 13.57 -6.51 2.57
N PRO A 73 14.64 -5.73 2.77
CA PRO A 73 14.54 -4.27 2.68
C PRO A 73 13.99 -3.78 1.34
N HIS A 74 14.42 -4.40 0.23
CA HIS A 74 13.96 -4.03 -1.12
C HIS A 74 12.65 -4.71 -1.49
N SER A 75 11.60 -4.48 -0.69
CA SER A 75 10.26 -4.98 -0.92
C SER A 75 9.20 -4.01 -0.39
N ILE A 76 7.97 -4.22 -0.84
CA ILE A 76 6.78 -3.54 -0.34
C ILE A 76 5.94 -4.58 0.38
N VAL A 77 5.58 -4.33 1.64
CA VAL A 77 4.74 -5.22 2.43
C VAL A 77 3.36 -4.60 2.62
N TYR A 78 2.33 -5.43 2.53
CA TYR A 78 0.92 -5.05 2.65
C TYR A 78 0.23 -5.88 3.73
N THR A 79 -0.78 -5.34 4.42
CA THR A 79 -1.71 -6.17 5.22
C THR A 79 -2.51 -7.08 4.28
N GLY A 80 -3.04 -6.52 3.22
CA GLY A 80 -3.74 -7.12 2.09
C GLY A 80 -3.82 -6.11 0.97
N THR A 81 -4.21 -6.53 -0.23
CA THR A 81 -4.47 -5.66 -1.39
C THR A 81 -5.97 -5.44 -1.57
N HIS A 82 -6.36 -4.70 -2.60
CA HIS A 82 -7.77 -4.54 -2.98
C HIS A 82 -8.45 -5.87 -3.35
N ASP A 83 -7.69 -6.88 -3.82
CA ASP A 83 -8.20 -8.19 -4.20
C ASP A 83 -8.37 -9.13 -3.00
N ASN A 84 -7.69 -8.85 -1.91
CA ASN A 84 -7.85 -9.59 -0.66
C ASN A 84 -9.15 -9.17 0.05
N ASP A 85 -9.63 -10.00 0.97
CA ASP A 85 -10.61 -9.54 1.95
C ASP A 85 -9.92 -8.58 2.95
N VAL A 86 -10.70 -7.72 3.60
CA VAL A 86 -10.20 -6.93 4.73
C VAL A 86 -9.72 -7.87 5.84
N THR A 87 -8.75 -7.43 6.65
CA THR A 87 -8.13 -8.29 7.67
C THR A 87 -9.14 -8.96 8.59
N ASN A 88 -10.19 -8.26 9.03
CA ASN A 88 -11.26 -8.85 9.85
C ASN A 88 -12.02 -9.96 9.12
N GLY A 89 -12.40 -9.74 7.86
CA GLY A 89 -13.10 -10.73 7.05
C GLY A 89 -12.26 -11.98 6.82
N TRP A 90 -11.02 -11.77 6.40
CA TRP A 90 -10.04 -12.84 6.18
C TRP A 90 -9.81 -13.64 7.47
N TYR A 91 -9.47 -13.00 8.60
CA TYR A 91 -9.19 -13.68 9.86
C TYR A 91 -10.38 -14.52 10.35
N ASN A 92 -11.60 -14.01 10.25
CA ASN A 92 -12.80 -14.71 10.65
C ASN A 92 -13.13 -15.91 9.73
N SER A 93 -12.58 -15.95 8.52
CA SER A 93 -12.74 -17.07 7.57
C SER A 93 -11.74 -18.20 7.82
N LEU A 94 -10.71 -18.00 8.64
CA LEU A 94 -9.66 -18.95 8.92
C LEU A 94 -10.12 -20.01 9.93
N ILE A 95 -9.51 -21.20 9.86
CA ILE A 95 -9.70 -22.23 10.90
C ILE A 95 -8.98 -21.83 12.18
N GLU A 96 -9.42 -22.39 13.31
CA GLU A 96 -8.91 -22.08 14.66
C GLU A 96 -7.38 -22.20 14.76
N GLN A 97 -6.79 -23.22 14.14
CA GLN A 97 -5.33 -23.41 14.14
C GLN A 97 -4.57 -22.26 13.48
N GLN A 98 -5.10 -21.69 12.40
CA GLN A 98 -4.50 -20.54 11.72
C GLN A 98 -4.67 -19.27 12.55
N GLN A 99 -5.86 -19.06 13.13
CA GLN A 99 -6.10 -17.93 14.03
C GLN A 99 -5.17 -17.98 15.24
N GLN A 100 -5.00 -19.16 15.85
CA GLN A 100 -4.08 -19.35 16.97
C GLN A 100 -2.63 -19.04 16.55
N TYR A 101 -2.19 -19.58 15.41
CA TYR A 101 -0.85 -19.29 14.87
C TYR A 101 -0.60 -17.80 14.68
N ILE A 102 -1.58 -17.07 14.14
CA ILE A 102 -1.50 -15.61 13.95
C ILE A 102 -1.40 -14.89 15.30
N ASN A 103 -2.25 -15.26 16.27
CA ASN A 103 -2.25 -14.65 17.60
C ASN A 103 -0.91 -14.87 18.30
N ASP A 104 -0.36 -16.08 18.24
CA ASP A 104 0.94 -16.43 18.83
C ASP A 104 2.08 -15.67 18.14
N TYR A 105 2.09 -15.68 16.81
CA TYR A 105 3.13 -15.01 16.02
C TYR A 105 3.16 -13.50 16.25
N THR A 106 1.99 -12.89 16.28
CA THR A 106 1.86 -11.44 16.45
C THR A 106 1.93 -11.01 17.91
N HIS A 107 1.91 -11.95 18.87
CA HIS A 107 1.75 -11.67 20.30
C HIS A 107 0.56 -10.75 20.57
N ARG A 108 -0.58 -11.05 19.92
CA ARG A 108 -1.79 -10.24 20.03
C ARG A 108 -2.31 -10.28 21.46
N SER A 109 -2.52 -9.10 22.06
CA SER A 109 -3.19 -8.98 23.36
C SER A 109 -4.71 -9.04 23.22
N GLU A 110 -5.41 -9.32 24.32
CA GLU A 110 -6.88 -9.38 24.34
C GLU A 110 -7.54 -8.06 23.95
N ASP A 111 -6.90 -6.93 24.27
CA ASP A 111 -7.40 -5.59 23.97
C ASP A 111 -7.01 -5.12 22.55
N GLU A 112 -6.21 -5.86 21.82
CA GLU A 112 -5.74 -5.49 20.48
C GLU A 112 -6.61 -6.15 19.41
N SER A 113 -7.17 -5.36 18.49
CA SER A 113 -7.89 -5.94 17.35
C SER A 113 -6.93 -6.66 16.41
N ILE A 114 -7.44 -7.59 15.61
CA ILE A 114 -6.61 -8.30 14.62
C ILE A 114 -6.02 -7.34 13.59
N CYS A 115 -6.75 -6.31 13.19
CA CYS A 115 -6.25 -5.28 12.29
C CYS A 115 -5.08 -4.51 12.90
N GLN A 116 -5.17 -4.15 14.19
CA GLN A 116 -4.08 -3.49 14.90
C GLN A 116 -2.84 -4.38 15.01
N ALA A 117 -3.01 -5.66 15.35
CA ALA A 117 -1.91 -6.62 15.42
C ALA A 117 -1.22 -6.79 14.07
N MET A 118 -1.99 -6.91 12.99
CA MET A 118 -1.46 -7.03 11.63
C MET A 118 -0.74 -5.75 11.17
N ILE A 119 -1.29 -4.57 11.46
CA ILE A 119 -0.62 -3.29 11.16
C ILE A 119 0.66 -3.15 11.98
N ARG A 120 0.66 -3.52 13.25
CA ARG A 120 1.86 -3.53 14.09
C ARG A 120 2.93 -4.45 13.50
N GLN A 121 2.55 -5.65 13.10
CA GLN A 121 3.46 -6.60 12.45
C GLN A 121 3.97 -6.08 11.10
N LEU A 122 3.11 -5.47 10.30
CA LEU A 122 3.45 -4.81 9.05
C LEU A 122 4.57 -3.75 9.24
N PHE A 123 4.40 -2.89 10.25
CA PHE A 123 5.36 -1.83 10.55
C PHE A 123 6.67 -2.35 11.14
N ALA A 124 6.65 -3.51 11.80
CA ALA A 124 7.83 -4.16 12.36
C ALA A 124 8.74 -4.82 11.32
N THR A 125 8.25 -5.05 10.08
CA THR A 125 9.07 -5.67 9.03
C THR A 125 10.24 -4.80 8.60
N VAL A 126 11.24 -5.41 7.97
CA VAL A 126 12.40 -4.70 7.39
C VAL A 126 12.12 -4.11 6.01
N SER A 127 10.96 -4.38 5.41
CA SER A 127 10.58 -3.84 4.09
C SER A 127 10.66 -2.32 4.06
N ASN A 128 11.22 -1.75 3.01
CA ASN A 128 11.37 -0.29 2.89
C ASN A 128 10.03 0.44 2.87
N THR A 129 8.98 -0.22 2.42
CA THR A 129 7.63 0.35 2.36
C THR A 129 6.63 -0.61 3.00
N ALA A 130 5.76 -0.06 3.83
CA ALA A 130 4.64 -0.76 4.47
C ALA A 130 3.34 -0.04 4.10
N ILE A 131 2.36 -0.78 3.59
CA ILE A 131 1.07 -0.26 3.13
C ILE A 131 -0.04 -1.01 3.85
N ALA A 132 -0.82 -0.32 4.68
CA ALA A 132 -2.05 -0.82 5.28
C ALA A 132 -3.25 -0.28 4.50
N THR A 133 -4.27 -1.10 4.29
CA THR A 133 -5.53 -0.62 3.71
C THR A 133 -6.26 0.28 4.70
N MET A 134 -6.99 1.27 4.21
CA MET A 134 -7.80 2.12 5.12
C MET A 134 -8.87 1.33 5.85
N GLN A 135 -9.39 0.29 5.24
CA GLN A 135 -10.35 -0.60 5.90
C GLN A 135 -9.75 -1.26 7.15
N ASP A 136 -8.48 -1.69 7.07
CA ASP A 136 -7.77 -2.28 8.21
C ASP A 136 -7.43 -1.21 9.27
N VAL A 137 -7.02 -0.02 8.85
CA VAL A 137 -6.80 1.12 9.77
C VAL A 137 -8.06 1.46 10.55
N LEU A 138 -9.20 1.41 9.89
CA LEU A 138 -10.51 1.71 10.50
C LEU A 138 -11.11 0.50 11.23
N ASP A 139 -10.49 -0.68 11.13
CA ASP A 139 -10.94 -1.92 11.77
C ASP A 139 -12.32 -2.39 11.27
N LEU A 140 -12.53 -2.32 9.95
CA LEU A 140 -13.83 -2.55 9.33
C LEU A 140 -14.11 -4.03 9.03
N PRO A 141 -15.39 -4.43 8.96
CA PRO A 141 -15.81 -5.79 8.63
C PRO A 141 -15.68 -6.10 7.13
N ALA A 142 -15.85 -7.37 6.75
CA ALA A 142 -15.79 -7.87 5.37
C ALA A 142 -16.71 -7.12 4.37
N SER A 143 -17.79 -6.51 4.84
CA SER A 143 -18.69 -5.69 4.00
C SER A 143 -18.02 -4.44 3.41
N SER A 144 -16.84 -4.04 3.90
CA SER A 144 -16.05 -2.94 3.38
C SER A 144 -15.00 -3.37 2.35
N ARG A 145 -14.96 -4.64 1.95
CA ARG A 145 -14.05 -5.17 0.95
C ARG A 145 -14.18 -4.38 -0.36
N MET A 146 -13.02 -4.04 -0.96
CA MET A 146 -12.98 -3.21 -2.16
C MET A 146 -13.34 -3.99 -3.42
N ASN A 147 -12.75 -5.17 -3.59
CA ASN A 147 -12.90 -5.98 -4.79
C ASN A 147 -12.98 -7.47 -4.47
N VAL A 148 -13.86 -8.18 -5.17
CA VAL A 148 -13.93 -9.64 -5.17
C VAL A 148 -13.55 -10.12 -6.56
N PRO A 149 -12.36 -10.70 -6.76
CA PRO A 149 -11.90 -11.15 -8.06
C PRO A 149 -12.89 -12.10 -8.74
N SER A 150 -12.95 -12.02 -10.07
CA SER A 150 -13.85 -12.84 -10.91
C SER A 150 -15.36 -12.62 -10.70
N THR A 151 -15.76 -11.52 -10.08
CA THR A 151 -17.17 -11.12 -9.93
C THR A 151 -17.50 -9.90 -10.78
N ILE A 152 -18.78 -9.77 -11.15
CA ILE A 152 -19.31 -8.63 -11.91
C ILE A 152 -20.25 -7.84 -10.99
N GLY A 153 -19.99 -6.54 -10.85
CA GLY A 153 -20.79 -5.62 -10.03
C GLY A 153 -20.41 -5.65 -8.53
N GLY A 154 -20.81 -4.63 -7.81
CA GLY A 154 -20.58 -4.50 -6.36
C GLY A 154 -19.16 -4.13 -5.93
N ASN A 155 -18.19 -4.18 -6.85
CA ASN A 155 -16.79 -3.87 -6.57
C ASN A 155 -16.50 -2.36 -6.65
N TRP A 156 -15.45 -1.90 -5.95
CA TRP A 156 -14.94 -0.53 -6.02
C TRP A 156 -15.90 0.55 -5.51
N GLN A 157 -16.87 0.18 -4.66
CA GLN A 157 -17.93 1.09 -4.19
C GLN A 157 -17.67 1.66 -2.79
N TRP A 158 -16.89 0.96 -1.96
CA TRP A 158 -16.62 1.43 -0.61
C TRP A 158 -15.91 2.79 -0.62
N ARG A 159 -16.33 3.68 0.27
CA ARG A 159 -15.73 5.01 0.48
C ARG A 159 -15.65 5.31 1.97
N MET A 160 -14.52 5.85 2.39
CA MET A 160 -14.33 6.37 3.73
C MET A 160 -15.03 7.71 3.89
N GLN A 161 -15.65 7.93 5.04
CA GLN A 161 -16.09 9.26 5.47
C GLN A 161 -14.98 9.92 6.28
N GLN A 162 -14.91 11.26 6.26
CA GLN A 162 -13.90 11.99 7.05
C GLN A 162 -14.02 11.74 8.55
N SER A 163 -15.25 11.52 9.06
CA SER A 163 -15.55 11.18 10.44
C SER A 163 -15.04 9.80 10.88
N ASP A 164 -14.79 8.88 9.95
CA ASP A 164 -14.37 7.51 10.26
C ASP A 164 -12.94 7.47 10.83
N LEU A 165 -12.09 8.42 10.41
CA LEU A 165 -10.73 8.55 10.89
C LEU A 165 -10.70 9.31 12.21
N THR A 166 -11.10 8.63 13.28
CA THR A 166 -11.15 9.13 14.65
C THR A 166 -9.75 9.40 15.22
N GLN A 167 -9.68 10.11 16.35
CA GLN A 167 -8.40 10.51 16.95
C GLN A 167 -7.58 9.28 17.40
N ASP A 168 -8.22 8.27 17.97
CA ASP A 168 -7.58 7.02 18.39
C ASP A 168 -6.90 6.28 17.23
N LYS A 169 -7.52 6.25 16.05
CA LYS A 169 -6.91 5.66 14.84
C LYS A 169 -5.67 6.44 14.38
N LYS A 170 -5.74 7.76 14.44
CA LYS A 170 -4.58 8.64 14.14
C LYS A 170 -3.45 8.43 15.13
N ASP A 171 -3.78 8.37 16.42
CA ASP A 171 -2.80 8.19 17.49
C ASP A 171 -2.13 6.81 17.40
N PHE A 172 -2.91 5.76 17.07
CA PHE A 172 -2.37 4.42 16.82
C PHE A 172 -1.36 4.44 15.67
N LEU A 173 -1.71 5.01 14.51
CA LEU A 173 -0.81 5.10 13.36
C LEU A 173 0.44 5.92 13.67
N ALA A 174 0.29 7.06 14.36
CA ALA A 174 1.41 7.91 14.77
C ALA A 174 2.35 7.15 15.72
N LYS A 175 1.80 6.40 16.69
CA LYS A 175 2.56 5.55 17.60
C LYS A 175 3.34 4.47 16.84
N MET A 176 2.69 3.74 15.93
CA MET A 176 3.35 2.69 15.14
C MET A 176 4.45 3.27 14.24
N THR A 177 4.16 4.37 13.55
CA THR A 177 5.10 5.05 12.68
C THR A 177 6.36 5.51 13.43
N THR A 178 6.19 6.05 14.63
CA THR A 178 7.29 6.51 15.48
C THR A 178 8.09 5.33 16.05
N LEU A 179 7.37 4.32 16.59
CA LEU A 179 7.99 3.16 17.23
C LEU A 179 8.91 2.39 16.28
N TYR A 180 8.46 2.19 15.04
CA TYR A 180 9.20 1.44 14.02
C TYR A 180 10.02 2.32 13.07
N GLN A 181 10.28 3.58 13.46
CA GLN A 181 11.13 4.52 12.73
C GLN A 181 10.72 4.69 11.25
N ARG A 182 9.41 4.67 10.97
CA ARG A 182 8.86 4.85 9.63
C ARG A 182 8.48 6.31 9.33
N ALA A 183 8.57 7.19 10.32
CA ALA A 183 8.42 8.63 10.13
C ALA A 183 9.67 9.21 9.47
N ASN A 184 9.48 10.08 8.50
CA ASN A 184 10.58 10.86 7.94
C ASN A 184 10.93 11.97 8.94
N GLN A 185 12.04 11.81 9.69
CA GLN A 185 12.43 12.74 10.77
C GLN A 185 12.97 14.10 10.26
N GLU A 186 13.16 14.27 8.96
CA GLU A 186 13.94 15.38 8.43
C GLU A 186 13.17 16.56 7.82
N LYS A 187 11.83 16.57 7.80
CA LYS A 187 11.12 17.80 7.37
C LYS A 187 9.86 18.00 8.19
N THR A 188 9.81 19.08 8.92
CA THR A 188 8.54 19.72 9.32
C THR A 188 7.79 20.07 8.03
N MET A 189 6.96 19.15 7.54
CA MET A 189 6.15 19.43 6.37
C MET A 189 5.18 20.57 6.73
N ILE A 190 5.24 21.65 5.98
CA ILE A 190 4.22 22.70 6.05
C ILE A 190 2.87 22.01 5.85
N LYS A 191 1.93 22.16 6.77
CA LYS A 191 0.59 21.58 6.63
C LYS A 191 -0.04 22.06 5.31
N PHE A 192 -0.79 21.21 4.63
CA PHE A 192 -1.45 21.58 3.37
C PHE A 192 -2.32 22.83 3.52
N SER A 193 -3.03 22.98 4.63
CA SER A 193 -3.80 24.18 4.93
C SER A 193 -2.94 25.46 5.02
N THR A 194 -1.74 25.36 5.58
CA THR A 194 -0.78 26.47 5.66
C THR A 194 -0.21 26.77 4.26
N PHE A 195 0.10 25.73 3.48
CA PHE A 195 0.53 25.90 2.09
C PHE A 195 -0.53 26.64 1.26
N VAL A 196 -1.78 26.18 1.33
CA VAL A 196 -2.90 26.82 0.63
C VAL A 196 -3.05 28.28 1.04
N LYS A 197 -3.00 28.57 2.35
CA LYS A 197 -3.10 29.94 2.85
C LYS A 197 -1.98 30.82 2.32
N ASN A 198 -0.76 30.31 2.24
CA ASN A 198 0.40 31.04 1.72
C ASN A 198 0.31 31.31 0.21
N GLU A 199 -0.20 30.33 -0.56
CA GLU A 199 -0.28 30.44 -2.03
C GLU A 199 -1.50 31.24 -2.52
N THR A 200 -2.60 31.22 -1.78
CA THR A 200 -3.89 31.77 -2.24
C THR A 200 -4.46 32.87 -1.36
N ASN A 201 -3.92 33.09 -0.17
CA ASN A 201 -4.51 33.93 0.89
C ASN A 201 -5.94 33.50 1.32
N LYS A 202 -6.36 32.29 0.95
CA LYS A 202 -7.67 31.70 1.32
C LYS A 202 -7.48 30.55 2.28
N SER A 203 -8.51 30.24 3.10
CA SER A 203 -8.57 28.98 3.84
C SER A 203 -9.05 27.84 2.93
N LEU A 204 -8.86 26.58 3.35
CA LEU A 204 -9.31 25.41 2.56
C LEU A 204 -10.83 25.45 2.31
N GLU A 205 -11.61 25.91 3.28
CA GLU A 205 -13.07 25.98 3.20
C GLU A 205 -13.56 27.07 2.22
N GLN A 206 -12.67 27.98 1.81
CA GLN A 206 -12.95 29.04 0.85
C GLN A 206 -12.62 28.67 -0.59
N LEU A 207 -12.04 27.49 -0.81
CA LEU A 207 -11.71 27.00 -2.13
C LEU A 207 -12.85 26.12 -2.66
N SER A 208 -13.08 26.22 -3.97
CA SER A 208 -13.86 25.19 -4.68
C SER A 208 -13.06 23.89 -4.77
N ASP A 209 -13.76 22.77 -5.00
CA ASP A 209 -13.12 21.44 -5.18
C ASP A 209 -12.02 21.46 -6.25
N LYS A 210 -12.26 22.16 -7.35
CA LYS A 210 -11.28 22.33 -8.43
C LYS A 210 -10.04 23.11 -7.98
N GLU A 211 -10.21 24.19 -7.23
CA GLU A 211 -9.09 24.97 -6.68
C GLU A 211 -8.32 24.14 -5.65
N THR A 212 -9.02 23.43 -4.77
CA THR A 212 -8.43 22.50 -3.78
C THR A 212 -7.57 21.43 -4.45
N TYR A 213 -8.07 20.83 -5.54
CA TYR A 213 -7.33 19.85 -6.33
C TYR A 213 -6.05 20.43 -6.94
N ILE A 214 -6.14 21.62 -7.54
CA ILE A 214 -4.97 22.30 -8.12
C ILE A 214 -3.94 22.60 -7.05
N GLN A 215 -4.38 23.08 -5.87
CA GLN A 215 -3.47 23.36 -4.76
C GLN A 215 -2.84 22.10 -4.19
N LEU A 216 -3.56 20.98 -4.15
CA LEU A 216 -3.00 19.69 -3.75
C LEU A 216 -1.90 19.23 -4.71
N LEU A 217 -2.10 19.38 -6.02
CA LEU A 217 -1.06 19.08 -7.02
C LEU A 217 0.18 19.97 -6.84
N ASN A 218 -0.03 21.29 -6.61
CA ASN A 218 1.05 22.23 -6.36
C ASN A 218 1.81 21.91 -5.07
N TYR A 219 1.11 21.53 -4.02
CA TYR A 219 1.69 21.11 -2.76
C TYR A 219 2.55 19.85 -2.91
N VAL A 220 2.04 18.81 -3.59
CA VAL A 220 2.80 17.60 -3.90
C VAL A 220 4.02 17.92 -4.75
N LYS A 221 3.88 18.81 -5.74
CA LYS A 221 5.00 19.29 -6.57
C LYS A 221 6.04 20.04 -5.73
N ALA A 222 5.62 20.92 -4.83
CA ALA A 222 6.52 21.65 -3.92
C ALA A 222 7.26 20.69 -2.97
N LEU A 223 6.56 19.71 -2.40
CA LEU A 223 7.19 18.67 -1.57
C LEU A 223 8.19 17.80 -2.35
N SER A 224 8.04 17.73 -3.67
CA SER A 224 8.90 16.94 -4.56
C SER A 224 10.07 17.73 -5.11
N ALA A 225 9.98 19.07 -5.17
CA ALA A 225 10.95 19.95 -5.82
C ALA A 225 12.34 19.94 -5.15
N ASP A 226 12.38 19.81 -3.81
CA ASP A 226 13.62 19.77 -3.02
C ASP A 226 14.21 18.38 -2.84
N LYS A 227 13.65 17.36 -3.49
CA LYS A 227 14.20 16.01 -3.38
C LYS A 227 15.38 15.88 -4.33
N PRO A 228 16.57 15.50 -3.80
CA PRO A 228 17.70 15.23 -4.68
C PRO A 228 17.30 14.15 -5.68
N LYS A 229 17.59 14.41 -6.96
CA LYS A 229 17.38 13.43 -8.01
C LYS A 229 18.09 12.13 -7.60
N ASN A 230 17.32 11.11 -7.29
CA ASN A 230 17.75 9.72 -7.13
C ASN A 230 19.02 9.45 -6.29
N THR A 231 18.99 9.68 -5.00
CA THR A 231 19.99 9.15 -4.05
C THR A 231 19.46 7.98 -3.23
N GLY A 232 18.84 7.00 -3.87
CA GLY A 232 18.75 5.61 -3.40
C GLY A 232 18.05 5.31 -2.08
N LYS A 233 17.38 6.23 -1.39
CA LYS A 233 16.69 5.92 -0.14
C LYS A 233 15.23 6.38 -0.17
N ARG A 234 14.32 5.41 -0.36
CA ARG A 234 12.88 5.39 -0.06
C ARG A 234 12.01 6.41 -0.81
N LYS A 235 11.38 5.96 -1.88
CA LYS A 235 10.24 6.64 -2.54
C LYS A 235 9.15 5.61 -2.81
N VAL A 236 7.88 6.01 -2.65
CA VAL A 236 6.73 5.19 -3.03
C VAL A 236 5.97 5.94 -4.12
N TYR A 237 5.79 5.29 -5.25
CA TYR A 237 4.82 5.68 -6.26
C TYR A 237 3.99 4.44 -6.56
N TYR A 238 2.69 4.56 -6.44
CA TYR A 238 1.77 3.50 -6.82
C TYR A 238 1.29 3.76 -8.24
N ILE A 239 1.68 2.90 -9.17
CA ILE A 239 1.14 2.86 -10.53
C ILE A 239 0.43 1.52 -10.68
N SER A 240 -0.90 1.54 -10.64
CA SER A 240 -1.70 0.40 -11.03
C SER A 240 -2.11 0.56 -12.50
N ALA A 241 -2.00 -0.50 -13.30
CA ALA A 241 -2.53 -0.54 -14.66
C ALA A 241 -4.04 -0.27 -14.70
N GLU A 242 -4.73 -0.47 -13.59
CA GLU A 242 -6.15 -0.17 -13.40
C GLU A 242 -6.45 1.34 -13.37
N PHE A 243 -5.45 2.19 -13.11
CA PHE A 243 -5.59 3.65 -13.14
C PHE A 243 -5.35 4.27 -14.53
N LEU A 244 -5.03 3.49 -15.54
CA LEU A 244 -4.83 3.97 -16.92
C LEU A 244 -6.11 4.46 -17.60
N ILE A 245 -7.26 4.28 -16.96
CA ILE A 245 -8.53 4.81 -17.45
C ILE A 245 -8.81 6.15 -16.76
N GLY A 246 -8.21 7.20 -17.24
CA GLY A 246 -8.21 8.62 -16.91
C GLY A 246 -9.39 9.31 -16.23
N LYS A 247 -10.15 8.64 -15.35
CA LYS A 247 -11.30 9.21 -14.63
C LYS A 247 -11.27 9.01 -13.11
N LEU A 248 -10.35 8.23 -12.56
CA LEU A 248 -10.47 7.79 -11.17
C LEU A 248 -9.95 8.78 -10.14
N LEU A 249 -8.96 9.60 -10.46
CA LEU A 249 -8.48 10.60 -9.51
C LEU A 249 -9.52 11.72 -9.28
N SER A 250 -10.24 12.11 -10.31
CA SER A 250 -11.31 13.11 -10.21
C SER A 250 -12.53 12.60 -9.44
N ASN A 251 -12.88 11.31 -9.58
CA ASN A 251 -14.04 10.72 -8.89
C ASN A 251 -13.79 10.48 -7.39
N ASN A 252 -12.54 10.30 -6.97
CA ASN A 252 -12.19 10.07 -5.57
C ASN A 252 -11.98 11.38 -4.77
N LEU A 253 -11.94 12.54 -5.45
CA LEU A 253 -11.76 13.85 -4.84
C LEU A 253 -12.99 14.75 -4.93
N ILE A 254 -14.04 14.33 -5.66
CA ILE A 254 -15.21 15.16 -5.99
C ILE A 254 -16.51 14.67 -5.29
N ASN A 255 -16.49 13.55 -4.56
CA ASN A 255 -17.66 13.10 -3.81
C ASN A 255 -17.39 13.08 -2.32
#